data_3e4963b20c08149b1b23d0205fa07135
#
_entry.id   3e4963b20c08149b1b23d0205fa07135
#
_cell.length_a   1.000
_cell.length_b   1.000
_cell.length_c   1.000
_cell.angle_alpha   90.00
_cell.angle_beta   90.00
_cell.angle_gamma   90.00
#
_symmetry.space_group_name_H-M   'P 1'
#
loop_
_entity.id
_entity.type
_entity.pdbx_description
1 polymer ?
#
loop_
_entity_poly.entity_id
_entity_poly.type
_entity_poly.pdbx_seq_one_letter_code
_entity_poly.pdbx_strand_id
1 'polypeptide(L)'
;MKMAGHKRPGPGDIGRGIPGARSSGATLRAFTLIEIMIVVGLIAIAMSAAIPAFVSAQNKQPMRVALQGLLEACATARAQAILRGAIVELRIRPQDYTFDVTPAGAGGGSAAGAARPEPKAGEGHSVFSLKLPTEVGIEELAINFQLLKDAEAVAVRFRPNGTSDEFTVVLRSLHGELRKITLDPVTARADFEVMR
;
A
#
# COMPACT_ATOMS: atom_id res chain seq x y z
N MET A 1 92.36 -6.66 -27.24
CA MET A 1 93.30 -6.04 -28.22
C MET A 1 92.49 -5.08 -29.07
N LYS A 2 92.90 -3.84 -29.17
CA LYS A 2 92.51 -2.70 -29.98
C LYS A 2 91.18 -2.03 -29.64
N MET A 3 91.20 -0.95 -28.91
CA MET A 3 91.56 0.42 -29.10
C MET A 3 90.76 1.17 -30.14
N ALA A 4 90.27 2.31 -29.70
CA ALA A 4 90.08 3.60 -30.29
C ALA A 4 88.77 3.75 -31.09
N GLY A 5 88.07 4.82 -30.97
CA GLY A 5 88.45 6.20 -30.86
C GLY A 5 87.28 7.15 -30.67
N HIS A 6 87.63 8.05 -29.94
CA HIS A 6 87.08 9.34 -29.63
C HIS A 6 86.67 10.17 -30.86
N LYS A 7 85.45 10.77 -30.84
CA LYS A 7 85.27 12.06 -31.53
C LYS A 7 84.03 12.80 -30.96
N ARG A 8 84.28 13.87 -30.24
CA ARG A 8 83.37 15.02 -30.13
C ARG A 8 83.56 15.87 -31.41
N PRO A 9 82.53 16.51 -31.82
CA PRO A 9 82.30 17.95 -31.64
C PRO A 9 80.79 18.25 -31.54
N GLY A 10 80.39 19.30 -31.04
CA GLY A 10 80.43 20.72 -31.22
C GLY A 10 78.99 21.32 -31.14
N PRO A 11 78.84 22.55 -30.70
CA PRO A 11 77.52 23.11 -30.31
C PRO A 11 76.89 23.81 -31.53
N GLY A 12 75.56 23.83 -31.53
CA GLY A 12 74.73 24.58 -32.46
C GLY A 12 73.45 23.78 -32.81
N ASP A 13 72.40 24.12 -32.44
CA ASP A 13 71.53 25.15 -32.91
C ASP A 13 70.22 25.21 -32.14
N ILE A 14 69.85 26.34 -31.90
CA ILE A 14 68.68 26.90 -31.24
C ILE A 14 67.44 26.71 -32.10
N GLY A 15 66.36 26.48 -31.45
CA GLY A 15 65.07 26.92 -31.95
C GLY A 15 64.19 25.88 -32.65
N ARG A 16 63.46 25.21 -31.92
CA ARG A 16 62.08 24.79 -32.39
C ARG A 16 61.04 25.05 -31.34
N GLY A 17 60.26 26.03 -31.71
CA GLY A 17 59.16 26.53 -30.97
C GLY A 17 58.18 25.41 -30.55
N ILE A 18 57.80 25.48 -29.34
CA ILE A 18 56.70 24.73 -28.76
C ILE A 18 55.44 25.16 -29.51
N PRO A 19 54.72 24.26 -30.21
CA PRO A 19 53.44 24.63 -30.77
C PRO A 19 52.49 24.91 -29.56
N GLY A 20 52.02 26.15 -29.54
CA GLY A 20 51.15 26.67 -28.53
C GLY A 20 49.97 25.72 -28.29
N ALA A 21 49.84 25.30 -27.07
CA ALA A 21 48.63 24.70 -26.56
C ALA A 21 47.48 25.70 -26.80
N ARG A 22 46.69 25.44 -27.82
CA ARG A 22 45.38 26.09 -27.96
C ARG A 22 44.58 25.67 -26.77
N SER A 23 44.53 26.49 -25.75
CA SER A 23 43.51 26.41 -24.71
C SER A 23 42.17 26.61 -25.40
N SER A 24 41.48 25.54 -25.65
CA SER A 24 40.04 25.57 -25.96
C SER A 24 39.38 26.21 -24.75
N GLY A 25 39.20 27.51 -24.78
CA GLY A 25 38.42 28.24 -23.84
C GLY A 25 36.98 27.67 -23.92
N ALA A 26 36.67 26.71 -23.05
CA ALA A 26 35.29 26.37 -22.79
C ALA A 26 34.63 27.65 -22.31
N THR A 27 33.85 28.26 -23.16
CA THR A 27 33.01 29.40 -22.80
C THR A 27 32.01 28.87 -21.77
N LEU A 28 32.32 29.04 -20.51
CA LEU A 28 31.37 28.87 -19.42
C LEU A 28 30.27 29.89 -19.71
N ARG A 29 29.14 29.39 -20.27
CA ARG A 29 27.95 30.20 -20.42
C ARG A 29 27.46 30.49 -19.00
N ALA A 30 27.73 31.70 -18.54
CA ALA A 30 27.13 32.17 -17.29
C ALA A 30 25.63 32.38 -17.54
N PHE A 31 24.81 31.80 -16.67
CA PHE A 31 23.36 32.01 -16.70
C PHE A 31 23.03 33.47 -16.43
N THR A 32 22.13 34.02 -17.21
CA THR A 32 21.67 35.40 -16.99
C THR A 32 20.65 35.41 -15.86
N LEU A 33 20.59 36.51 -15.11
CA LEU A 33 19.64 36.70 -14.03
C LEU A 33 18.18 36.56 -14.54
N ILE A 34 17.91 37.10 -15.74
CA ILE A 34 16.59 36.99 -16.37
C ILE A 34 16.21 35.54 -16.69
N GLU A 35 17.15 34.71 -17.10
CA GLU A 35 16.91 33.29 -17.41
C GLU A 35 16.47 32.52 -16.16
N ILE A 36 17.14 32.77 -15.02
CA ILE A 36 16.74 32.18 -13.74
C ILE A 36 15.36 32.67 -13.32
N MET A 37 15.04 33.95 -13.49
CA MET A 37 13.70 34.48 -13.18
C MET A 37 12.60 33.81 -14.01
N ILE A 38 12.86 33.62 -15.31
CA ILE A 38 11.88 32.94 -16.19
C ILE A 38 11.71 31.47 -15.77
N VAL A 39 12.81 30.76 -15.50
CA VAL A 39 12.75 29.35 -15.09
C VAL A 39 12.00 29.19 -13.77
N VAL A 40 12.28 30.03 -12.76
CA VAL A 40 11.55 29.99 -11.49
C VAL A 40 10.08 30.32 -11.69
N GLY A 41 9.75 31.28 -12.55
CA GLY A 41 8.35 31.60 -12.90
C GLY A 41 7.64 30.43 -13.54
N LEU A 42 8.26 29.73 -14.50
CA LEU A 42 7.69 28.53 -15.13
C LEU A 42 7.51 27.38 -14.13
N ILE A 43 8.47 27.16 -13.24
CA ILE A 43 8.37 26.13 -12.19
C ILE A 43 7.22 26.47 -11.24
N ALA A 44 7.05 27.72 -10.83
CA ALA A 44 5.96 28.13 -9.96
C ALA A 44 4.57 27.88 -10.61
N ILE A 45 4.42 28.18 -11.89
CA ILE A 45 3.20 27.89 -12.65
C ILE A 45 2.95 26.38 -12.74
N ALA A 46 3.97 25.59 -13.07
CA ALA A 46 3.85 24.14 -13.14
C ALA A 46 3.47 23.52 -11.77
N MET A 47 4.07 23.99 -10.69
CA MET A 47 3.76 23.51 -9.33
C MET A 47 2.34 23.84 -8.90
N SER A 48 1.81 24.99 -9.29
CA SER A 48 0.43 25.38 -8.92
C SER A 48 -0.64 24.39 -9.44
N ALA A 49 -0.41 23.77 -10.57
CA ALA A 49 -1.29 22.73 -11.13
C ALA A 49 -1.01 21.32 -10.56
N ALA A 50 0.24 21.03 -10.18
CA ALA A 50 0.65 19.71 -9.70
C ALA A 50 0.18 19.42 -8.26
N ILE A 51 0.17 20.42 -7.38
CA ILE A 51 -0.18 20.28 -5.97
C ILE A 51 -1.60 19.71 -5.78
N PRO A 52 -2.68 20.24 -6.40
CA PRO A 52 -4.04 19.73 -6.20
C PRO A 52 -4.21 18.29 -6.71
N ALA A 53 -3.52 17.94 -7.79
CA ALA A 53 -3.55 16.59 -8.33
C ALA A 53 -2.90 15.56 -7.38
N PHE A 54 -1.79 15.94 -6.75
CA PHE A 54 -1.10 15.10 -5.79
C PHE A 54 -1.90 14.89 -4.49
N VAL A 55 -2.48 15.95 -3.95
CA VAL A 55 -3.35 15.87 -2.76
C VAL A 55 -4.57 14.99 -3.02
N SER A 56 -5.21 15.13 -4.18
CA SER A 56 -6.37 14.30 -4.55
C SER A 56 -6.01 12.81 -4.69
N ALA A 57 -4.80 12.49 -5.15
CA ALA A 57 -4.33 11.12 -5.24
C ALA A 57 -4.07 10.50 -3.85
N GLN A 58 -3.51 11.27 -2.92
CA GLN A 58 -3.26 10.81 -1.55
C GLN A 58 -4.56 10.55 -0.77
N ASN A 59 -5.58 11.39 -0.95
CA ASN A 59 -6.86 11.26 -0.24
C ASN A 59 -7.62 9.97 -0.59
N LYS A 60 -7.33 9.33 -1.71
CA LYS A 60 -7.93 8.04 -2.12
C LYS A 60 -7.17 6.82 -1.64
N GLN A 61 -5.96 6.97 -1.16
CA GLN A 61 -5.12 5.84 -0.73
C GLN A 61 -5.71 5.06 0.46
N PRO A 62 -6.19 5.70 1.54
CA PRO A 62 -6.73 4.99 2.69
C PRO A 62 -7.90 4.09 2.33
N MET A 63 -8.85 4.58 1.50
CA MET A 63 -9.99 3.80 1.04
C MET A 63 -9.55 2.59 0.20
N ARG A 64 -8.57 2.77 -0.70
CA ARG A 64 -8.04 1.66 -1.51
C ARG A 64 -7.37 0.59 -0.65
N VAL A 65 -6.58 1.00 0.34
CA VAL A 65 -5.92 0.07 1.28
C VAL A 65 -6.97 -0.71 2.08
N ALA A 66 -8.00 -0.02 2.60
CA ALA A 66 -9.09 -0.66 3.33
C ALA A 66 -9.83 -1.69 2.45
N LEU A 67 -10.18 -1.33 1.21
CA LEU A 67 -10.85 -2.23 0.27
C LEU A 67 -10.00 -3.45 -0.06
N GLN A 68 -8.74 -3.25 -0.44
CA GLN A 68 -7.83 -4.34 -0.79
C GLN A 68 -7.61 -5.27 0.38
N GLY A 69 -7.38 -4.72 1.59
CA GLY A 69 -7.20 -5.53 2.79
C GLY A 69 -8.43 -6.37 3.13
N LEU A 70 -9.63 -5.81 2.96
CA LEU A 70 -10.87 -6.55 3.26
C LEU A 70 -11.15 -7.64 2.20
N LEU A 71 -10.91 -7.36 0.93
CA LEU A 71 -11.00 -8.37 -0.13
C LEU A 71 -10.00 -9.51 0.11
N GLU A 72 -8.77 -9.18 0.53
CA GLU A 72 -7.73 -10.15 0.89
C GLU A 72 -8.12 -10.97 2.13
N ALA A 73 -8.71 -10.34 3.15
CA ALA A 73 -9.23 -11.04 4.33
C ALA A 73 -10.28 -12.08 3.95
N CYS A 74 -11.26 -11.72 3.12
CA CYS A 74 -12.28 -12.65 2.63
C CYS A 74 -11.68 -13.79 1.79
N ALA A 75 -10.77 -13.47 0.88
CA ALA A 75 -10.08 -14.45 0.04
C ALA A 75 -9.25 -15.43 0.89
N THR A 76 -8.54 -14.92 1.89
CA THR A 76 -7.74 -15.72 2.83
C THR A 76 -8.62 -16.62 3.68
N ALA A 77 -9.72 -16.09 4.24
CA ALA A 77 -10.66 -16.87 5.04
C ALA A 77 -11.26 -18.03 4.22
N ARG A 78 -11.70 -17.75 2.99
CA ARG A 78 -12.20 -18.79 2.07
C ARG A 78 -11.14 -19.85 1.76
N ALA A 79 -9.94 -19.42 1.38
CA ALA A 79 -8.85 -20.35 1.06
C ALA A 79 -8.50 -21.23 2.25
N GLN A 80 -8.40 -20.66 3.44
CA GLN A 80 -8.12 -21.40 4.67
C GLN A 80 -9.24 -22.39 5.02
N ALA A 81 -10.53 -22.04 4.82
CA ALA A 81 -11.64 -22.94 5.06
C ALA A 81 -11.58 -24.17 4.15
N ILE A 82 -11.29 -23.97 2.87
CA ILE A 82 -11.16 -25.05 1.89
C ILE A 82 -9.93 -25.92 2.17
N LEU A 83 -8.77 -25.31 2.39
CA LEU A 83 -7.51 -26.02 2.62
C LEU A 83 -7.52 -26.84 3.90
N ARG A 84 -8.12 -26.33 4.97
CA ARG A 84 -8.18 -27.00 6.27
C ARG A 84 -9.36 -27.99 6.37
N GLY A 85 -10.31 -27.94 5.46
CA GLY A 85 -11.54 -28.72 5.56
C GLY A 85 -12.37 -28.38 6.79
N ALA A 86 -12.23 -27.17 7.34
CA ALA A 86 -12.87 -26.73 8.58
C ALA A 86 -13.43 -25.31 8.42
N ILE A 87 -14.39 -24.94 9.27
CA ILE A 87 -14.95 -23.58 9.27
C ILE A 87 -13.88 -22.59 9.72
N VAL A 88 -13.80 -21.48 8.99
CA VAL A 88 -12.95 -20.32 9.32
C VAL A 88 -13.86 -19.11 9.51
N GLU A 89 -13.56 -18.28 10.48
CA GLU A 89 -14.35 -17.10 10.82
C GLU A 89 -13.55 -15.83 10.49
N LEU A 90 -14.17 -14.90 9.77
CA LEU A 90 -13.74 -13.52 9.69
C LEU A 90 -14.42 -12.78 10.83
N ARG A 91 -13.67 -12.55 11.90
CA ARG A 91 -14.14 -11.83 13.08
C ARG A 91 -13.96 -10.34 12.86
N ILE A 92 -15.04 -9.61 13.08
CA ILE A 92 -15.09 -8.16 12.88
C ILE A 92 -15.40 -7.51 14.22
N ARG A 93 -14.58 -6.55 14.63
CA ARG A 93 -14.85 -5.67 15.77
C ARG A 93 -15.10 -4.26 15.23
N PRO A 94 -16.32 -3.86 15.04
CA PRO A 94 -16.65 -2.58 14.41
C PRO A 94 -16.13 -1.38 15.20
N GLN A 95 -16.11 -1.46 16.52
CA GLN A 95 -15.64 -0.39 17.42
C GLN A 95 -14.12 -0.17 17.31
N ASP A 96 -13.36 -1.26 17.09
CA ASP A 96 -11.89 -1.23 16.97
C ASP A 96 -11.43 -1.09 15.51
N TYR A 97 -12.37 -1.15 14.55
CA TYR A 97 -12.09 -1.19 13.11
C TYR A 97 -11.14 -2.31 12.71
N THR A 98 -11.26 -3.49 13.37
CA THR A 98 -10.39 -4.65 13.15
C THR A 98 -11.13 -5.82 12.53
N PHE A 99 -10.43 -6.52 11.64
CA PHE A 99 -10.90 -7.71 10.93
C PHE A 99 -9.85 -8.80 11.08
N ASP A 100 -10.20 -9.90 11.72
CA ASP A 100 -9.29 -11.00 12.03
C ASP A 100 -9.79 -12.31 11.43
N VAL A 101 -8.95 -13.01 10.68
CA VAL A 101 -9.26 -14.34 10.15
C VAL A 101 -8.75 -15.40 11.13
N THR A 102 -9.67 -16.15 11.73
CA THR A 102 -9.36 -17.16 12.74
C THR A 102 -10.05 -18.49 12.43
N PRO A 103 -9.46 -19.64 12.74
CA PRO A 103 -10.15 -20.92 12.69
C PRO A 103 -11.33 -20.92 13.65
N ALA A 104 -12.47 -21.49 13.26
CA ALA A 104 -13.65 -21.58 14.13
C ALA A 104 -13.31 -22.35 15.41
N GLY A 105 -13.66 -21.77 16.56
CA GLY A 105 -13.34 -22.35 17.87
C GLY A 105 -12.07 -21.83 18.53
N ALA A 106 -11.27 -21.02 17.86
CA ALA A 106 -10.07 -20.41 18.43
C ALA A 106 -10.37 -19.15 19.29
N GLY A 107 -11.60 -18.73 19.37
CA GLY A 107 -12.04 -17.61 20.20
C GLY A 107 -13.53 -17.69 20.44
N GLY A 108 -13.92 -17.89 21.70
CA GLY A 108 -15.31 -17.99 22.15
C GLY A 108 -16.14 -16.81 21.69
N GLY A 109 -17.07 -17.08 20.78
CA GLY A 109 -18.08 -16.15 20.30
C GLY A 109 -19.38 -16.93 20.10
N SER A 110 -20.20 -16.93 21.10
CA SER A 110 -21.63 -17.14 21.21
C SER A 110 -22.36 -17.83 20.05
N ALA A 111 -22.46 -19.16 20.12
CA ALA A 111 -23.69 -19.81 19.79
C ALA A 111 -24.45 -20.00 21.15
N ALA A 112 -25.68 -19.55 21.22
CA ALA A 112 -26.51 -19.62 22.40
C ALA A 112 -26.50 -21.03 23.03
N GLY A 113 -26.15 -21.12 24.31
CA GLY A 113 -26.46 -22.23 25.19
C GLY A 113 -25.35 -23.25 25.40
N ALA A 114 -24.34 -22.92 26.19
CA ALA A 114 -23.68 -23.80 27.15
C ALA A 114 -22.56 -23.02 27.84
N ALA A 115 -22.67 -22.84 29.14
CA ALA A 115 -21.66 -22.27 29.99
C ALA A 115 -20.38 -23.12 29.91
N ARG A 116 -19.30 -22.50 29.39
CA ARG A 116 -17.95 -23.04 29.51
C ARG A 116 -16.97 -21.87 29.79
N PRO A 117 -15.97 -22.10 30.68
CA PRO A 117 -15.19 -21.03 31.30
C PRO A 117 -14.43 -20.20 30.26
N GLU A 118 -14.39 -18.90 30.50
CA GLU A 118 -13.64 -17.91 29.75
C GLU A 118 -12.20 -18.33 29.48
N PRO A 119 -11.74 -18.44 28.23
CA PRO A 119 -10.33 -18.35 27.97
C PRO A 119 -9.96 -16.85 27.91
N LYS A 120 -9.00 -16.49 28.75
CA LYS A 120 -8.34 -15.19 28.80
C LYS A 120 -8.03 -14.69 27.39
N ALA A 121 -8.25 -13.40 27.17
CA ALA A 121 -7.77 -12.68 25.99
C ALA A 121 -6.28 -12.99 25.78
N GLY A 122 -5.97 -13.80 24.78
CA GLY A 122 -4.60 -14.23 24.49
C GLY A 122 -4.59 -15.25 23.36
N GLU A 123 -4.13 -14.80 22.19
CA GLU A 123 -3.44 -15.60 21.20
C GLU A 123 -4.15 -16.81 20.57
N GLY A 124 -5.32 -16.60 20.03
CA GLY A 124 -5.73 -17.39 18.87
C GLY A 124 -4.91 -16.87 17.68
N HIS A 125 -4.00 -17.67 17.12
CA HIS A 125 -3.21 -17.28 15.96
C HIS A 125 -4.14 -16.88 14.83
N SER A 126 -4.37 -15.57 14.68
CA SER A 126 -5.04 -15.02 13.52
C SER A 126 -4.16 -15.30 12.31
N VAL A 127 -4.74 -15.92 11.29
CA VAL A 127 -4.02 -16.19 10.04
C VAL A 127 -3.79 -14.90 9.27
N PHE A 128 -4.70 -13.95 9.47
CA PHE A 128 -4.67 -12.64 8.86
C PHE A 128 -5.35 -11.65 9.80
N SER A 129 -4.79 -10.46 9.93
CA SER A 129 -5.38 -9.37 10.72
C SER A 129 -5.27 -8.08 9.92
N LEU A 130 -6.37 -7.35 9.86
CA LEU A 130 -6.48 -6.05 9.20
C LEU A 130 -7.06 -5.04 10.19
N LYS A 131 -6.38 -3.92 10.34
CA LYS A 131 -6.94 -2.73 10.96
C LYS A 131 -7.19 -1.68 9.88
N LEU A 132 -8.41 -1.15 9.85
CA LEU A 132 -8.72 -0.09 8.89
C LEU A 132 -7.91 1.17 9.19
N PRO A 133 -7.52 1.93 8.14
CA PRO A 133 -6.95 3.27 8.32
C PRO A 133 -7.91 4.18 9.09
N THR A 134 -7.37 5.10 9.88
CA THR A 134 -8.15 6.05 10.70
C THR A 134 -9.07 6.96 9.90
N GLU A 135 -8.78 7.13 8.61
CA GLU A 135 -9.55 7.93 7.66
C GLU A 135 -10.76 7.20 7.09
N VAL A 136 -10.93 5.91 7.41
CA VAL A 136 -12.01 5.07 6.88
C VAL A 136 -12.82 4.51 8.04
N GLY A 137 -14.11 4.86 8.07
CA GLY A 137 -15.07 4.35 9.05
C GLY A 137 -16.01 3.30 8.44
N ILE A 138 -16.64 2.51 9.31
CA ILE A 138 -17.72 1.60 8.96
C ILE A 138 -19.03 2.37 9.08
N GLU A 139 -19.73 2.59 7.96
CA GLU A 139 -21.03 3.24 7.94
C GLU A 139 -22.15 2.25 8.22
N GLU A 140 -22.09 1.08 7.59
CA GLU A 140 -23.05 0.01 7.73
C GLU A 140 -22.33 -1.34 7.75
N LEU A 141 -22.82 -2.25 8.56
CA LEU A 141 -22.35 -3.63 8.65
C LEU A 141 -23.55 -4.54 8.78
N ALA A 142 -23.73 -5.44 7.83
CA ALA A 142 -24.80 -6.42 7.83
C ALA A 142 -24.28 -7.83 7.59
N ILE A 143 -24.77 -8.80 8.33
CA ILE A 143 -24.51 -10.23 8.17
C ILE A 143 -25.86 -10.95 8.16
N ASN A 144 -26.10 -11.76 7.12
CA ASN A 144 -27.36 -12.47 6.95
C ASN A 144 -28.59 -11.55 7.13
N PHE A 145 -28.55 -10.37 6.49
CA PHE A 145 -29.57 -9.32 6.52
C PHE A 145 -29.79 -8.64 7.89
N GLN A 146 -28.95 -8.91 8.88
CA GLN A 146 -29.02 -8.26 10.19
C GLN A 146 -27.97 -7.15 10.28
N LEU A 147 -28.43 -5.94 10.64
CA LEU A 147 -27.53 -4.80 10.89
C LEU A 147 -26.82 -4.99 12.23
N LEU A 148 -25.50 -5.00 12.22
CA LEU A 148 -24.66 -5.34 13.36
C LEU A 148 -23.54 -4.33 13.61
N LYS A 149 -23.71 -3.09 13.14
CA LYS A 149 -22.70 -2.02 13.27
C LYS A 149 -22.31 -1.75 14.74
N ASP A 150 -23.28 -1.82 15.64
CA ASP A 150 -23.09 -1.49 17.05
C ASP A 150 -22.73 -2.71 17.92
N ALA A 151 -22.56 -3.86 17.30
CA ALA A 151 -22.15 -5.06 18.01
C ALA A 151 -20.68 -4.96 18.44
N GLU A 152 -20.34 -5.54 19.59
CA GLU A 152 -18.96 -5.58 20.09
C GLU A 152 -18.05 -6.41 19.17
N ALA A 153 -18.53 -7.58 18.76
CA ALA A 153 -17.86 -8.45 17.81
C ALA A 153 -18.87 -9.28 17.03
N VAL A 154 -18.59 -9.45 15.74
CA VAL A 154 -19.39 -10.32 14.86
C VAL A 154 -18.49 -11.22 14.05
N ALA A 155 -19.01 -12.33 13.54
CA ALA A 155 -18.24 -13.28 12.76
C ALA A 155 -18.98 -13.68 11.47
N VAL A 156 -18.27 -13.65 10.36
CA VAL A 156 -18.68 -14.18 9.06
C VAL A 156 -18.04 -15.55 8.89
N ARG A 157 -18.82 -16.59 8.68
CA ARG A 157 -18.34 -17.97 8.58
C ARG A 157 -18.08 -18.36 7.14
N PHE A 158 -16.90 -18.89 6.90
CA PHE A 158 -16.52 -19.52 5.64
C PHE A 158 -16.46 -21.02 5.83
N ARG A 159 -17.13 -21.77 4.94
CA ARG A 159 -17.28 -23.23 5.03
C ARG A 159 -16.30 -23.95 4.08
N PRO A 160 -15.94 -25.21 4.39
CA PRO A 160 -15.02 -26.01 3.56
C PRO A 160 -15.50 -26.23 2.11
N ASN A 161 -16.82 -26.20 1.89
CA ASN A 161 -17.40 -26.33 0.55
C ASN A 161 -17.30 -25.05 -0.29
N GLY A 162 -16.63 -24.00 0.22
CA GLY A 162 -16.42 -22.73 -0.47
C GLY A 162 -17.57 -21.73 -0.37
N THR A 163 -18.62 -22.03 0.44
CA THR A 163 -19.71 -21.08 0.75
C THR A 163 -19.39 -20.23 1.98
N SER A 164 -20.11 -19.14 2.17
CA SER A 164 -19.99 -18.27 3.34
C SER A 164 -21.36 -17.83 3.87
N ASP A 165 -21.34 -17.11 4.98
CA ASP A 165 -22.49 -16.28 5.36
C ASP A 165 -22.54 -15.06 4.44
N GLU A 166 -23.73 -14.51 4.23
CA GLU A 166 -23.87 -13.25 3.52
C GLU A 166 -23.28 -12.11 4.37
N PHE A 167 -22.49 -11.27 3.74
CA PHE A 167 -21.83 -10.17 4.41
C PHE A 167 -21.85 -8.93 3.53
N THR A 168 -22.27 -7.82 4.09
CA THR A 168 -22.24 -6.51 3.45
C THR A 168 -21.63 -5.49 4.41
N VAL A 169 -20.69 -4.72 3.94
CA VAL A 169 -20.13 -3.58 4.68
C VAL A 169 -20.05 -2.35 3.79
N VAL A 170 -20.48 -1.22 4.34
CA VAL A 170 -20.32 0.09 3.71
C VAL A 170 -19.23 0.83 4.45
N LEU A 171 -18.17 1.17 3.73
CA LEU A 171 -17.06 1.97 4.23
C LEU A 171 -17.23 3.42 3.79
N ARG A 172 -16.92 4.35 4.70
CA ARG A 172 -16.97 5.77 4.48
C ARG A 172 -15.60 6.40 4.72
N SER A 173 -15.11 7.17 3.76
CA SER A 173 -13.92 8.00 3.91
C SER A 173 -14.27 9.33 4.59
N LEU A 174 -13.28 9.98 5.25
CA LEU A 174 -13.40 11.35 5.75
C LEU A 174 -13.82 12.37 4.67
N HIS A 175 -13.55 12.07 3.40
CA HIS A 175 -13.92 12.92 2.26
C HIS A 175 -15.33 12.63 1.72
N GLY A 176 -16.11 11.79 2.41
CA GLY A 176 -17.49 11.46 2.03
C GLY A 176 -17.61 10.40 0.93
N GLU A 177 -16.51 9.77 0.51
CA GLU A 177 -16.56 8.66 -0.44
C GLU A 177 -17.13 7.41 0.24
N LEU A 178 -18.15 6.80 -0.37
CA LEU A 178 -18.78 5.58 0.11
C LEU A 178 -18.44 4.41 -0.80
N ARG A 179 -18.09 3.27 -0.21
CA ARG A 179 -17.83 2.02 -0.90
C ARG A 179 -18.59 0.89 -0.21
N LYS A 180 -19.38 0.17 -0.98
CA LYS A 180 -20.08 -1.03 -0.52
C LYS A 180 -19.29 -2.26 -0.93
N ILE A 181 -19.02 -3.15 0.01
CA ILE A 181 -18.45 -4.48 -0.24
C ILE A 181 -19.54 -5.48 0.07
N THR A 182 -19.74 -6.41 -0.84
CA THR A 182 -20.72 -7.50 -0.70
C THR A 182 -20.02 -8.83 -0.90
N LEU A 183 -20.29 -9.78 -0.03
CA LEU A 183 -19.80 -11.15 -0.12
C LEU A 183 -20.93 -12.05 -0.60
N ASP A 184 -20.73 -12.69 -1.76
CA ASP A 184 -21.67 -13.67 -2.30
C ASP A 184 -21.62 -14.95 -1.44
N PRO A 185 -22.75 -15.37 -0.82
CA PRO A 185 -22.77 -16.52 0.07
C PRO A 185 -22.49 -17.85 -0.64
N VAL A 186 -22.75 -17.95 -1.95
CA VAL A 186 -22.57 -19.19 -2.71
C VAL A 186 -21.12 -19.40 -3.11
N THR A 187 -20.47 -18.34 -3.62
CA THR A 187 -19.10 -18.40 -4.11
C THR A 187 -18.09 -17.94 -3.07
N ALA A 188 -18.52 -17.31 -1.99
CA ALA A 188 -17.71 -16.63 -0.99
C ALA A 188 -16.66 -15.68 -1.63
N ARG A 189 -17.06 -15.00 -2.71
CA ARG A 189 -16.26 -13.97 -3.36
C ARG A 189 -16.78 -12.61 -2.93
N ALA A 190 -15.86 -11.76 -2.53
CA ALA A 190 -16.19 -10.39 -2.21
C ALA A 190 -16.04 -9.53 -3.48
N ASP A 191 -17.01 -8.65 -3.67
CA ASP A 191 -17.02 -7.63 -4.73
C ASP A 191 -17.28 -6.26 -4.10
N PHE A 192 -16.95 -5.18 -4.82
CA PHE A 192 -17.17 -3.84 -4.31
C PHE A 192 -17.82 -2.92 -5.34
N GLU A 193 -18.66 -2.03 -4.86
CA GLU A 193 -19.35 -1.01 -5.63
C GLU A 193 -19.06 0.39 -5.12
N VAL A 194 -19.03 1.35 -6.04
CA VAL A 194 -18.93 2.79 -5.73
C VAL A 194 -20.33 3.33 -5.51
N MET A 195 -20.62 3.78 -4.31
CA MET A 195 -21.86 4.49 -4.03
C MET A 195 -21.68 5.99 -4.32
N ARG A 196 -22.61 6.60 -5.01
CA ARG A 196 -22.64 8.03 -5.32
C ARG A 196 -23.74 8.72 -4.56
#